data_4befcbae3d03b4578bb512c2defb3ccc
#
_entry.id   4befcbae3d03b4578bb512c2defb3ccc
#
_cell.length_a   1.000
_cell.length_b   1.000
_cell.length_c   1.000
_cell.angle_alpha   90.00
_cell.angle_beta   90.00
_cell.angle_gamma   90.00
#
_symmetry.space_group_name_H-M   'P 1'
#
loop_
_entity.id
_entity.type
_entity.pdbx_description
1 polymer ?
#
loop_
_entity_poly.entity_id
_entity_poly.type
_entity_poly.pdbx_seq_one_letter_code
_entity_poly.pdbx_strand_id
1 'polypeptide(L)'
;TKPKQDTFYIQSDFPLTWDYLTRHSEYFSKRKSSIYKKAVPFAMFGIGDYSFAPYKVGLSGFYKKPLFCLMTSDKPVMVDDTAYFLPFHDYDIAYCMMLLLNSKPVQEFLLSIAFLDNKRPFTARLLSKLDLKKCVSVIPFEDIRQTERDLSLDAFISAEVYERFTEVVRTLVPKTH
;
A
#
# COMPACT_ATOMS: atom_id res chain seq x y z
N THR A 1 0.68 11.40 -12.54
CA THR A 1 0.91 11.70 -13.98
C THR A 1 2.04 10.81 -14.49
N LYS A 2 1.81 10.05 -15.54
CA LYS A 2 2.88 9.28 -16.19
C LYS A 2 3.99 10.25 -16.63
N PRO A 3 5.28 9.92 -16.58
CA PRO A 3 6.37 10.84 -16.88
C PRO A 3 6.32 11.51 -18.27
N LYS A 4 5.54 10.94 -19.20
CA LYS A 4 5.36 11.44 -20.56
C LYS A 4 3.98 12.07 -20.78
N GLN A 5 3.11 12.11 -19.78
CA GLN A 5 1.79 12.73 -19.92
C GLN A 5 1.95 14.25 -19.88
N ASP A 6 1.45 14.94 -20.89
CA ASP A 6 1.39 16.40 -20.90
C ASP A 6 0.66 16.91 -19.64
N THR A 7 1.19 17.94 -19.03
CA THR A 7 0.65 18.55 -17.81
C THR A 7 0.04 19.94 -18.06
N PHE A 8 0.09 20.45 -19.30
CA PHE A 8 -0.46 21.77 -19.64
C PHE A 8 -1.98 21.87 -19.49
N TYR A 9 -2.71 20.73 -19.55
CA TYR A 9 -4.14 20.74 -19.25
C TYR A 9 -4.45 21.25 -17.83
N ILE A 10 -3.49 21.18 -16.88
CA ILE A 10 -3.66 21.72 -15.54
C ILE A 10 -3.85 23.23 -15.58
N GLN A 11 -3.26 23.92 -16.56
CA GLN A 11 -3.39 25.36 -16.72
C GLN A 11 -4.82 25.75 -17.10
N SER A 12 -5.44 25.01 -18.01
CA SER A 12 -6.81 25.27 -18.46
C SER A 12 -7.87 24.80 -17.47
N ASP A 13 -7.71 23.58 -16.95
CA ASP A 13 -8.76 22.90 -16.20
C ASP A 13 -8.67 23.15 -14.70
N PHE A 14 -7.46 23.45 -14.19
CA PHE A 14 -7.19 23.65 -12.76
C PHE A 14 -6.27 24.86 -12.52
N PRO A 15 -6.70 26.09 -12.84
CA PRO A 15 -5.83 27.28 -12.84
C PRO A 15 -5.21 27.60 -11.48
N LEU A 16 -5.92 27.36 -10.37
CA LEU A 16 -5.35 27.57 -9.03
C LEU A 16 -4.23 26.56 -8.71
N THR A 17 -4.39 25.31 -9.15
CA THR A 17 -3.35 24.29 -9.01
C THR A 17 -2.13 24.65 -9.88
N TRP A 18 -2.36 25.12 -11.10
CA TRP A 18 -1.29 25.56 -11.99
C TRP A 18 -0.49 26.71 -11.38
N ASP A 19 -1.17 27.73 -10.85
CA ASP A 19 -0.53 28.87 -10.19
C ASP A 19 0.30 28.42 -8.97
N TYR A 20 -0.24 27.52 -8.14
CA TYR A 20 0.51 26.94 -7.02
C TYR A 20 1.77 26.18 -7.49
N LEU A 21 1.64 25.30 -8.47
CA LEU A 21 2.77 24.53 -9.02
C LEU A 21 3.84 25.42 -9.64
N THR A 22 3.42 26.48 -10.36
CA THR A 22 4.31 27.44 -11.00
C THR A 22 5.10 28.27 -9.98
N ARG A 23 4.44 28.74 -8.92
CA ARG A 23 5.10 29.44 -7.81
C ARG A 23 6.15 28.57 -7.10
N HIS A 24 5.97 27.26 -7.11
CA HIS A 24 6.88 26.29 -6.50
C HIS A 24 7.77 25.55 -7.51
N SER A 25 7.86 26.02 -8.74
CA SER A 25 8.59 25.36 -9.85
C SER A 25 10.07 25.08 -9.54
N GLU A 26 10.71 25.92 -8.71
CA GLU A 26 12.10 25.71 -8.30
C GLU A 26 12.32 24.40 -7.54
N TYR A 27 11.35 23.93 -6.75
CA TYR A 27 11.46 22.63 -6.04
C TYR A 27 11.42 21.46 -7.02
N PHE A 28 10.64 21.58 -8.10
CA PHE A 28 10.61 20.57 -9.15
C PHE A 28 11.91 20.53 -9.96
N SER A 29 12.50 21.68 -10.26
CA SER A 29 13.78 21.76 -10.99
C SER A 29 14.97 21.22 -10.18
N LYS A 30 14.93 21.31 -8.85
CA LYS A 30 15.96 20.78 -7.94
C LYS A 30 15.92 19.26 -7.76
N ARG A 31 14.94 18.54 -8.35
CA ARG A 31 14.84 17.06 -8.24
C ARG A 31 16.01 16.39 -8.92
N LYS A 32 16.79 15.60 -8.16
CA LYS A 32 18.04 14.95 -8.62
C LYS A 32 17.82 13.60 -9.31
N SER A 33 16.66 12.96 -9.13
CA SER A 33 16.38 11.64 -9.68
C SER A 33 16.40 11.66 -11.20
N SER A 34 17.07 10.68 -11.80
CA SER A 34 17.16 10.51 -13.26
C SER A 34 15.79 10.34 -13.94
N ILE A 35 14.77 9.87 -13.20
CA ILE A 35 13.40 9.70 -13.68
C ILE A 35 12.83 11.04 -14.17
N TYR A 36 13.22 12.15 -13.54
CA TYR A 36 12.70 13.48 -13.86
C TYR A 36 13.52 14.25 -14.91
N LYS A 37 14.70 13.77 -15.31
CA LYS A 37 15.58 14.47 -16.28
C LYS A 37 14.94 14.71 -17.65
N LYS A 38 13.99 13.82 -18.06
CA LYS A 38 13.26 13.92 -19.33
C LYS A 38 11.74 13.96 -19.10
N ALA A 39 11.31 14.24 -17.89
CA ALA A 39 9.89 14.32 -17.57
C ALA A 39 9.33 15.69 -17.92
N VAL A 40 8.03 15.74 -18.25
CA VAL A 40 7.30 17.00 -18.42
C VAL A 40 7.23 17.77 -17.10
N PRO A 41 7.01 19.12 -17.15
CA PRO A 41 6.86 19.93 -15.94
C PRO A 41 5.84 19.33 -14.98
N PHE A 42 6.14 19.37 -13.68
CA PHE A 42 5.26 18.89 -12.59
C PHE A 42 4.91 17.39 -12.61
N ALA A 43 5.56 16.59 -13.45
CA ALA A 43 5.35 15.15 -13.45
C ALA A 43 5.68 14.52 -12.07
N MET A 44 4.84 13.58 -11.63
CA MET A 44 5.02 12.80 -10.43
C MET A 44 5.19 11.33 -10.83
N PHE A 45 6.22 10.67 -10.29
CA PHE A 45 6.43 9.23 -10.47
C PHE A 45 5.72 8.44 -9.38
N GLY A 46 5.28 7.21 -9.74
CA GLY A 46 4.69 6.30 -8.76
C GLY A 46 3.24 6.62 -8.39
N ILE A 47 2.54 7.41 -9.19
CA ILE A 47 1.11 7.68 -9.03
C ILE A 47 0.32 7.00 -10.15
N GLY A 48 -0.73 6.29 -9.78
CA GLY A 48 -1.67 5.62 -10.68
C GLY A 48 -3.02 5.44 -10.00
N ASP A 49 -3.96 4.77 -10.64
CA ASP A 49 -5.31 4.55 -10.11
C ASP A 49 -5.29 3.89 -8.72
N TYR A 50 -4.33 2.99 -8.49
CA TYR A 50 -4.12 2.36 -7.19
C TYR A 50 -3.85 3.37 -6.05
N SER A 51 -3.29 4.54 -6.37
CA SER A 51 -3.01 5.59 -5.37
C SER A 51 -4.28 6.26 -4.85
N PHE A 52 -5.37 6.17 -5.59
CA PHE A 52 -6.67 6.77 -5.24
C PHE A 52 -7.67 5.78 -4.65
N ALA A 53 -7.27 4.53 -4.43
CA ALA A 53 -8.12 3.55 -3.78
C ALA A 53 -8.57 4.06 -2.40
N PRO A 54 -9.86 3.87 -2.01
CA PRO A 54 -10.41 4.38 -0.76
C PRO A 54 -9.79 3.73 0.47
N TYR A 55 -9.35 2.48 0.35
CA TYR A 55 -8.72 1.72 1.43
C TYR A 55 -7.33 1.26 1.01
N LYS A 56 -6.38 1.35 1.94
CA LYS A 56 -5.02 0.86 1.70
C LYS A 56 -4.54 0.10 2.93
N VAL A 57 -3.94 -1.06 2.70
CA VAL A 57 -3.25 -1.80 3.76
C VAL A 57 -1.76 -1.70 3.50
N GLY A 58 -1.05 -1.08 4.40
CA GLY A 58 0.36 -0.81 4.18
C GLY A 58 1.20 -0.73 5.44
N LEU A 59 2.50 -0.67 5.24
CA LEU A 59 3.48 -0.53 6.30
C LEU A 59 4.57 0.47 5.92
N SER A 60 5.23 1.04 6.92
CA SER A 60 6.43 1.84 6.72
C SER A 60 7.63 0.95 6.39
N GLY A 61 8.35 1.29 5.32
CA GLY A 61 9.59 0.59 4.95
C GLY A 61 10.74 0.81 5.94
N PHE A 62 10.66 1.81 6.82
CA PHE A 62 11.72 2.14 7.79
C PHE A 62 11.59 1.43 9.13
N TYR A 63 10.41 0.95 9.49
CA TYR A 63 10.20 0.30 10.78
C TYR A 63 10.85 -1.08 10.81
N LYS A 64 11.29 -1.46 12.01
CA LYS A 64 11.89 -2.79 12.27
C LYS A 64 10.85 -3.85 12.63
N LYS A 65 9.59 -3.46 12.72
CA LYS A 65 8.43 -4.36 12.90
C LYS A 65 7.54 -4.28 11.68
N PRO A 66 7.11 -5.40 11.08
CA PRO A 66 6.25 -5.40 9.91
C PRO A 66 4.77 -5.17 10.28
N LEU A 67 4.49 -4.06 10.98
CA LEU A 67 3.13 -3.70 11.37
C LEU A 67 2.38 -3.09 10.18
N PHE A 68 1.33 -3.76 9.76
CA PHE A 68 0.44 -3.31 8.69
C PHE A 68 -0.73 -2.53 9.25
N CYS A 69 -1.00 -1.37 8.66
CA CYS A 69 -2.09 -0.49 9.05
C CYS A 69 -3.13 -0.40 7.93
N LEU A 70 -4.41 -0.38 8.30
CA LEU A 70 -5.49 -0.01 7.40
C LEU A 70 -5.61 1.51 7.38
N MET A 71 -5.42 2.10 6.20
CA MET A 71 -5.60 3.53 5.95
C MET A 71 -6.95 3.74 5.28
N THR A 72 -7.79 4.53 5.93
CA THR A 72 -9.13 4.93 5.47
C THR A 72 -9.35 6.40 5.74
N SER A 73 -10.06 7.10 4.86
CA SER A 73 -10.41 8.51 5.00
C SER A 73 -11.50 8.86 3.99
N ASP A 74 -12.26 9.92 4.28
CA ASP A 74 -13.25 10.51 3.36
C ASP A 74 -12.60 11.04 2.06
N LYS A 75 -11.30 11.32 2.10
CA LYS A 75 -10.51 11.73 0.94
C LYS A 75 -9.38 10.72 0.71
N PRO A 76 -8.99 10.45 -0.55
CA PRO A 76 -7.89 9.53 -0.83
C PRO A 76 -6.60 9.94 -0.10
N VAL A 77 -6.11 9.06 0.77
CA VAL A 77 -4.82 9.24 1.45
C VAL A 77 -3.72 8.87 0.48
N MET A 78 -2.80 9.80 0.25
CA MET A 78 -1.59 9.56 -0.54
C MET A 78 -0.43 9.24 0.40
N VAL A 79 0.38 8.26 0.02
CA VAL A 79 1.60 7.90 0.73
C VAL A 79 2.81 8.16 -0.17
N ASP A 80 3.96 8.41 0.43
CA ASP A 80 5.21 8.61 -0.28
C ASP A 80 5.94 7.27 -0.56
N ASP A 81 7.15 7.34 -1.11
CA ASP A 81 7.97 6.17 -1.45
C ASP A 81 8.54 5.42 -0.23
N THR A 82 8.27 5.89 0.97
CA THR A 82 8.72 5.26 2.22
C THR A 82 7.74 4.21 2.73
N ALA A 83 6.50 4.22 2.23
CA ALA A 83 5.46 3.26 2.57
C ALA A 83 5.14 2.32 1.40
N TYR A 84 4.93 1.05 1.71
CA TYR A 84 4.42 0.06 0.77
C TYR A 84 2.97 -0.24 1.12
N PHE A 85 2.09 -0.35 0.12
CA PHE A 85 0.68 -0.63 0.37
C PHE A 85 0.02 -1.45 -0.72
N LEU A 86 -1.06 -2.12 -0.35
CA LEU A 86 -2.01 -2.79 -1.24
C LEU A 86 -3.29 -1.95 -1.30
N PRO A 87 -3.80 -1.63 -2.50
CA PRO A 87 -5.03 -0.86 -2.68
C PRO A 87 -6.27 -1.76 -2.64
N PHE A 88 -7.35 -1.28 -2.05
CA PHE A 88 -8.63 -1.98 -1.95
C PHE A 88 -9.79 -1.02 -2.20
N HIS A 89 -10.90 -1.56 -2.72
CA HIS A 89 -12.18 -0.86 -2.91
C HIS A 89 -13.28 -1.37 -1.97
N ASP A 90 -13.03 -2.47 -1.28
CA ASP A 90 -13.92 -3.09 -0.29
C ASP A 90 -13.24 -3.01 1.09
N TYR A 91 -13.95 -2.44 2.08
CA TYR A 91 -13.43 -2.25 3.42
C TYR A 91 -13.18 -3.57 4.14
N ASP A 92 -14.13 -4.52 4.04
CA ASP A 92 -14.02 -5.80 4.74
C ASP A 92 -12.83 -6.61 4.22
N ILE A 93 -12.62 -6.60 2.89
CA ILE A 93 -11.46 -7.26 2.27
C ILE A 93 -10.15 -6.60 2.70
N ALA A 94 -10.11 -5.27 2.79
CA ALA A 94 -8.95 -4.54 3.27
C ALA A 94 -8.68 -4.84 4.76
N TYR A 95 -9.73 -4.88 5.57
CA TYR A 95 -9.64 -5.17 7.00
C TYR A 95 -9.12 -6.60 7.24
N CYS A 96 -9.71 -7.59 6.55
CA CYS A 96 -9.23 -8.98 6.61
C CYS A 96 -7.76 -9.10 6.17
N MET A 97 -7.37 -8.39 5.10
CA MET A 97 -5.96 -8.38 4.64
C MET A 97 -5.04 -7.80 5.72
N MET A 98 -5.43 -6.73 6.36
CA MET A 98 -4.64 -6.14 7.45
C MET A 98 -4.48 -7.12 8.62
N LEU A 99 -5.56 -7.81 9.02
CA LEU A 99 -5.49 -8.85 10.06
C LEU A 99 -4.60 -10.02 9.65
N LEU A 100 -4.76 -10.54 8.42
CA LEU A 100 -3.93 -11.63 7.90
C LEU A 100 -2.44 -11.27 7.93
N LEU A 101 -2.09 -10.08 7.46
CA LEU A 101 -0.70 -9.63 7.39
C LEU A 101 -0.09 -9.35 8.78
N ASN A 102 -0.92 -9.07 9.78
CA ASN A 102 -0.50 -8.92 11.17
C ASN A 102 -0.59 -10.22 11.98
N SER A 103 -1.13 -11.31 11.42
CA SER A 103 -1.21 -12.59 12.11
C SER A 103 0.17 -13.12 12.47
N LYS A 104 0.26 -13.81 13.61
CA LYS A 104 1.52 -14.33 14.15
C LYS A 104 2.33 -15.13 13.12
N PRO A 105 1.75 -16.07 12.34
CA PRO A 105 2.53 -16.84 11.36
C PRO A 105 3.14 -15.96 10.25
N VAL A 106 2.40 -14.94 9.79
CA VAL A 106 2.90 -14.01 8.74
C VAL A 106 4.00 -13.13 9.31
N GLN A 107 3.84 -12.61 10.52
CA GLN A 107 4.82 -11.78 11.20
C GLN A 107 6.14 -12.55 11.42
N GLU A 108 6.06 -13.77 11.92
CA GLU A 108 7.22 -14.64 12.14
C GLU A 108 7.93 -14.96 10.81
N PHE A 109 7.18 -15.27 9.75
CA PHE A 109 7.76 -15.47 8.42
C PHE A 109 8.49 -14.25 7.92
N LEU A 110 7.87 -13.06 7.97
CA LEU A 110 8.50 -11.83 7.48
C LEU A 110 9.75 -11.48 8.28
N LEU A 111 9.74 -11.67 9.60
CA LEU A 111 10.90 -11.43 10.46
C LEU A 111 12.02 -12.45 10.21
N SER A 112 11.70 -13.71 9.89
CA SER A 112 12.70 -14.74 9.61
C SER A 112 13.53 -14.50 8.36
N ILE A 113 12.99 -13.71 7.39
CA ILE A 113 13.66 -13.42 6.13
C ILE A 113 14.13 -11.96 6.00
N ALA A 114 13.85 -11.12 7.01
CA ALA A 114 14.21 -9.71 7.01
C ALA A 114 15.62 -9.49 7.58
N PHE A 115 16.38 -8.61 6.94
CA PHE A 115 17.65 -8.10 7.49
C PHE A 115 17.38 -6.79 8.23
N LEU A 116 17.19 -6.88 9.55
CA LEU A 116 16.75 -5.76 10.37
C LEU A 116 17.80 -4.62 10.47
N ASP A 117 19.06 -4.88 10.15
CA ASP A 117 20.11 -3.86 10.09
C ASP A 117 20.01 -2.96 8.86
N ASN A 118 19.29 -3.39 7.83
CA ASN A 118 19.03 -2.56 6.67
C ASN A 118 18.19 -1.32 7.03
N LYS A 119 18.44 -0.20 6.35
CA LYS A 119 17.64 1.02 6.47
C LYS A 119 16.15 0.76 6.17
N ARG A 120 15.85 -0.10 5.20
CA ARG A 120 14.49 -0.54 4.82
C ARG A 120 14.43 -2.07 4.86
N PRO A 121 14.14 -2.69 6.01
CA PRO A 121 14.15 -4.16 6.12
C PRO A 121 12.99 -4.82 5.35
N PHE A 122 11.83 -4.17 5.28
CA PHE A 122 10.65 -4.71 4.60
C PHE A 122 10.45 -4.02 3.24
N THR A 123 11.20 -4.47 2.24
CA THR A 123 11.09 -3.97 0.86
C THR A 123 9.97 -4.68 0.10
N ALA A 124 9.48 -4.08 -1.00
CA ALA A 124 8.51 -4.72 -1.89
C ALA A 124 8.98 -6.12 -2.35
N ARG A 125 10.28 -6.28 -2.66
CA ARG A 125 10.90 -7.56 -3.04
C ARG A 125 10.81 -8.62 -1.92
N LEU A 126 10.95 -8.19 -0.67
CA LEU A 126 10.81 -9.11 0.48
C LEU A 126 9.34 -9.47 0.66
N LEU A 127 8.45 -8.48 0.65
CA LEU A 127 7.01 -8.68 0.83
C LEU A 127 6.41 -9.56 -0.29
N SER A 128 6.93 -9.49 -1.53
CA SER A 128 6.46 -10.34 -2.63
C SER A 128 6.80 -11.83 -2.48
N LYS A 129 7.60 -12.21 -1.47
CA LYS A 129 7.83 -13.63 -1.13
C LYS A 129 6.68 -14.24 -0.33
N LEU A 130 5.77 -13.43 0.17
CA LEU A 130 4.59 -13.91 0.89
C LEU A 130 3.57 -14.45 -0.10
N ASP A 131 3.25 -15.73 0.00
CA ASP A 131 2.19 -16.36 -0.77
C ASP A 131 0.86 -16.22 -0.01
N LEU A 132 0.07 -15.24 -0.39
CA LEU A 132 -1.23 -14.97 0.24
C LEU A 132 -2.21 -16.13 0.12
N LYS A 133 -2.19 -16.88 -0.99
CA LYS A 133 -3.06 -18.06 -1.17
C LYS A 133 -2.71 -19.16 -0.17
N LYS A 134 -1.42 -19.38 0.05
CA LYS A 134 -0.96 -20.31 1.06
C LYS A 134 -1.33 -19.81 2.46
N CYS A 135 -1.16 -18.52 2.75
CA CYS A 135 -1.54 -17.94 4.04
C CYS A 135 -3.02 -18.22 4.37
N VAL A 136 -3.96 -17.92 3.48
CA VAL A 136 -5.40 -18.17 3.73
C VAL A 136 -5.76 -19.66 3.75
N SER A 137 -4.91 -20.55 3.26
CA SER A 137 -5.14 -21.99 3.33
C SER A 137 -4.68 -22.64 4.63
N VAL A 138 -3.74 -22.01 5.34
CA VAL A 138 -3.10 -22.60 6.55
C VAL A 138 -3.38 -21.82 7.82
N ILE A 139 -3.79 -20.55 7.74
CA ILE A 139 -4.11 -19.71 8.89
C ILE A 139 -5.62 -19.81 9.16
N PRO A 140 -6.04 -20.42 10.28
CA PRO A 140 -7.44 -20.58 10.60
C PRO A 140 -8.08 -19.25 11.00
N PHE A 141 -9.41 -19.17 10.88
CA PHE A 141 -10.18 -17.98 11.27
C PHE A 141 -9.93 -17.55 12.72
N GLU A 142 -9.73 -18.52 13.64
CA GLU A 142 -9.49 -18.19 15.04
C GLU A 142 -8.18 -17.41 15.25
N ASP A 143 -7.14 -17.67 14.47
CA ASP A 143 -5.89 -16.91 14.53
C ASP A 143 -6.10 -15.46 14.06
N ILE A 144 -6.98 -15.25 13.07
CA ILE A 144 -7.38 -13.91 12.61
C ILE A 144 -8.15 -13.17 13.71
N ARG A 145 -9.09 -13.85 14.39
CA ARG A 145 -9.81 -13.33 15.55
C ARG A 145 -8.86 -13.01 16.72
N GLN A 146 -7.86 -13.85 16.93
CA GLN A 146 -6.83 -13.59 17.94
C GLN A 146 -6.01 -12.35 17.57
N THR A 147 -5.61 -12.20 16.30
CA THR A 147 -4.91 -11.02 15.82
C THR A 147 -5.72 -9.73 16.03
N GLU A 148 -7.03 -9.78 15.79
CA GLU A 148 -7.94 -8.66 16.03
C GLU A 148 -7.93 -8.24 17.52
N ARG A 149 -8.00 -9.21 18.43
CA ARG A 149 -7.92 -8.98 19.89
C ARG A 149 -6.56 -8.41 20.29
N ASP A 150 -5.46 -8.96 19.76
CA ASP A 150 -4.08 -8.54 20.07
C ASP A 150 -3.81 -7.11 19.62
N LEU A 151 -4.46 -6.68 18.53
CA LEU A 151 -4.40 -5.30 18.04
C LEU A 151 -5.36 -4.34 18.77
N SER A 152 -6.14 -4.85 19.74
CA SER A 152 -7.15 -4.09 20.50
C SER A 152 -8.14 -3.34 19.60
N LEU A 153 -8.60 -4.01 18.54
CA LEU A 153 -9.58 -3.46 17.61
C LEU A 153 -10.99 -3.80 18.07
N ASP A 154 -11.89 -2.80 18.06
CA ASP A 154 -13.30 -2.95 18.48
C ASP A 154 -14.20 -3.56 17.40
N ALA A 155 -13.70 -3.71 16.19
CA ALA A 155 -14.43 -4.35 15.11
C ALA A 155 -14.41 -5.88 15.27
N PHE A 156 -15.56 -6.52 14.96
CA PHE A 156 -15.68 -7.97 15.03
C PHE A 156 -15.86 -8.53 13.62
N ILE A 157 -14.77 -9.09 13.09
CA ILE A 157 -14.87 -9.81 11.82
C ILE A 157 -15.74 -11.06 12.00
N SER A 158 -16.73 -11.26 11.12
CA SER A 158 -17.52 -12.50 11.09
C SER A 158 -16.82 -13.58 10.25
N ALA A 159 -17.16 -14.85 10.53
CA ALA A 159 -16.67 -15.97 9.73
C ALA A 159 -17.06 -15.86 8.25
N GLU A 160 -18.27 -15.38 7.96
CA GLU A 160 -18.77 -15.16 6.61
C GLU A 160 -17.92 -14.13 5.83
N VAL A 161 -17.57 -13.01 6.47
CA VAL A 161 -16.72 -11.98 5.87
C VAL A 161 -15.33 -12.56 5.59
N TYR A 162 -14.77 -13.34 6.52
CA TYR A 162 -13.47 -13.98 6.32
C TYR A 162 -13.49 -15.03 5.21
N GLU A 163 -14.56 -15.82 5.09
CA GLU A 163 -14.75 -16.79 4.01
C GLU A 163 -14.77 -16.07 2.65
N ARG A 164 -15.57 -15.01 2.50
CA ARG A 164 -15.57 -14.16 1.30
C ARG A 164 -14.18 -13.63 0.99
N PHE A 165 -13.45 -13.17 1.98
CA PHE A 165 -12.07 -12.71 1.81
C PHE A 165 -11.15 -13.84 1.29
N THR A 166 -11.24 -15.05 1.86
CA THR A 166 -10.40 -16.17 1.42
C THR A 166 -10.68 -16.57 -0.02
N GLU A 167 -11.93 -16.51 -0.46
CA GLU A 167 -12.32 -16.75 -1.85
C GLU A 167 -11.70 -15.70 -2.79
N VAL A 168 -11.81 -14.41 -2.43
CA VAL A 168 -11.17 -13.33 -3.20
C VAL A 168 -9.67 -13.57 -3.32
N VAL A 169 -8.97 -13.90 -2.22
CA VAL A 169 -7.52 -14.15 -2.26
C VAL A 169 -7.16 -15.36 -3.13
N ARG A 170 -7.96 -16.45 -3.09
CA ARG A 170 -7.74 -17.64 -3.93
C ARG A 170 -7.86 -17.35 -5.42
N THR A 171 -8.71 -16.39 -5.80
CA THR A 171 -8.91 -15.99 -7.21
C THR A 171 -7.85 -15.02 -7.73
N LEU A 172 -7.01 -14.43 -6.86
CA LEU A 172 -5.94 -13.53 -7.30
C LEU A 172 -5.02 -14.24 -8.30
N VAL A 173 -4.88 -13.68 -9.50
CA VAL A 173 -3.91 -14.16 -10.49
C VAL A 173 -2.59 -13.46 -10.21
N PRO A 174 -1.47 -14.20 -10.05
CA PRO A 174 -0.15 -13.59 -9.95
C PRO A 174 0.10 -12.74 -11.21
N LYS A 175 0.47 -11.47 -11.04
CA LYS A 175 0.95 -10.70 -12.18
C LYS A 175 2.28 -11.32 -12.61
N THR A 176 2.30 -11.97 -13.76
CA THR A 176 3.54 -12.34 -14.45
C THR A 176 4.27 -11.05 -14.81
N HIS A 177 5.43 -10.86 -14.25
CA HIS A 177 6.35 -9.74 -14.56
C HIS A 177 7.19 -10.10 -15.77
#